data_b0499a5edf6ca2399697d3d1bdcf75fa
#
_entry.id   b0499a5edf6ca2399697d3d1bdcf75fa
#
_cell.length_a   1.000
_cell.length_b   1.000
_cell.length_c   1.000
_cell.angle_alpha   90.00
_cell.angle_beta   90.00
_cell.angle_gamma   90.00
#
_symmetry.space_group_name_H-M   'P 1'
#
loop_
_entity.id
_entity.type
_entity.pdbx_description
1 polymer ?
#
loop_
_entity_poly.entity_id
_entity_poly.type
_entity_poly.pdbx_seq_one_letter_code
_entity_poly.pdbx_strand_id
1 'polypeptide(L)'
;MAAGQLGSGRRAVLGELATVYLDRLPAELAARQGDRLADAELYFAWEGPLTPGARHYYRVQGDDLLIEYDTTDDGNHAHTVLRRPRSDYGDDVLAAHYSREHGSSKRGGAGRGPVAPAAEPAQ
;
A
#
# COMPACT_ATOMS: atom_id res chain seq x y z
N MET A 1 -3.54 -7.76 6.67
CA MET A 1 -5.03 -7.72 6.76
C MET A 1 -5.50 -6.37 6.25
N ALA A 2 -6.47 -6.32 5.35
CA ALA A 2 -7.06 -5.06 4.88
C ALA A 2 -7.97 -4.44 5.95
N ALA A 3 -7.90 -3.11 6.13
CA ALA A 3 -8.74 -2.41 7.11
C ALA A 3 -10.25 -2.57 6.83
N GLY A 4 -10.64 -2.71 5.55
CA GLY A 4 -12.02 -3.00 5.17
C GLY A 4 -12.58 -4.31 5.71
N GLN A 5 -11.72 -5.28 6.05
CA GLN A 5 -12.08 -6.56 6.66
C GLN A 5 -12.19 -6.48 8.20
N LEU A 6 -11.78 -5.36 8.80
CA LEU A 6 -11.88 -5.13 10.23
C LEU A 6 -13.29 -4.66 10.60
N GLY A 7 -13.79 -5.10 11.75
CA GLY A 7 -14.99 -4.52 12.35
C GLY A 7 -14.75 -3.04 12.72
N SER A 8 -15.84 -2.27 12.87
CA SER A 8 -15.79 -0.81 13.10
C SER A 8 -14.87 -0.40 14.26
N GLY A 9 -14.92 -1.10 15.39
CA GLY A 9 -14.06 -0.80 16.54
C GLY A 9 -12.56 -0.97 16.24
N ARG A 10 -12.16 -2.03 15.53
CA ARG A 10 -10.76 -2.25 15.16
C ARG A 10 -10.27 -1.26 14.12
N ARG A 11 -11.16 -0.81 13.26
CA ARG A 11 -10.85 0.24 12.27
C ARG A 11 -10.62 1.58 12.96
N ALA A 12 -11.41 1.90 14.00
CA ALA A 12 -11.19 3.09 14.81
C ALA A 12 -9.82 3.08 15.50
N VAL A 13 -9.43 1.95 16.12
CA VAL A 13 -8.11 1.78 16.73
C VAL A 13 -6.97 1.94 15.72
N LEU A 14 -7.14 1.43 14.50
CA LEU A 14 -6.14 1.62 13.43
C LEU A 14 -6.03 3.10 13.02
N GLY A 15 -7.14 3.83 12.98
CA GLY A 15 -7.18 5.27 12.76
C GLY A 15 -6.47 6.04 13.87
N GLU A 16 -6.74 5.71 15.13
CA GLU A 16 -6.07 6.30 16.29
C GLU A 16 -4.55 6.06 16.24
N LEU A 17 -4.12 4.83 15.90
CA LEU A 17 -2.71 4.51 15.70
C LEU A 17 -2.07 5.40 14.63
N ALA A 18 -2.70 5.56 13.49
CA ALA A 18 -2.20 6.44 12.42
C ALA A 18 -2.11 7.90 12.89
N THR A 19 -3.09 8.38 13.65
CA THR A 19 -3.12 9.75 14.20
C THR A 19 -1.91 10.03 15.10
N VAL A 20 -1.46 9.07 15.91
CA VAL A 20 -0.24 9.22 16.75
C VAL A 20 0.98 9.62 15.93
N TYR A 21 1.09 9.14 14.70
CA TYR A 21 2.19 9.51 13.79
C TYR A 21 1.94 10.85 13.11
N LEU A 22 0.71 11.11 12.71
CA LEU A 22 0.35 12.35 12.02
C LEU A 22 0.45 13.56 12.92
N ASP A 23 0.15 13.44 14.21
CA ASP A 23 0.25 14.52 15.20
C ASP A 23 1.68 15.04 15.42
N ARG A 24 2.68 14.33 14.89
CA ARG A 24 4.08 14.79 14.85
C ARG A 24 4.34 15.78 13.72
N LEU A 25 3.43 15.91 12.78
CA LEU A 25 3.51 16.86 11.68
C LEU A 25 2.97 18.23 12.10
N PRO A 26 3.36 19.33 11.41
CA PRO A 26 2.66 20.60 11.54
C PRO A 26 1.14 20.43 11.34
N ALA A 27 0.33 21.13 12.11
CA ALA A 27 -1.11 20.94 12.19
C ALA A 27 -1.83 20.93 10.84
N GLU A 28 -1.43 21.82 9.91
CA GLU A 28 -2.02 21.86 8.56
C GLU A 28 -1.72 20.60 7.74
N LEU A 29 -0.52 20.04 7.90
CA LEU A 29 -0.14 18.80 7.22
C LEU A 29 -0.82 17.59 7.86
N ALA A 30 -0.91 17.54 9.19
CA ALA A 30 -1.63 16.52 9.94
C ALA A 30 -3.08 16.45 9.49
N ALA A 31 -3.79 17.58 9.43
CA ALA A 31 -5.18 17.65 8.99
C ALA A 31 -5.36 17.13 7.56
N ARG A 32 -4.54 17.59 6.60
CA ARG A 32 -4.60 17.12 5.20
C ARG A 32 -4.32 15.62 5.06
N GLN A 33 -3.44 15.07 5.87
CA GLN A 33 -3.16 13.64 5.87
C GLN A 33 -4.30 12.85 6.52
N GLY A 34 -4.87 13.36 7.62
CA GLY A 34 -6.05 12.78 8.26
C GLY A 34 -7.23 12.65 7.29
N ASP A 35 -7.55 13.71 6.56
CA ASP A 35 -8.61 13.70 5.55
C ASP A 35 -8.38 12.63 4.47
N ARG A 36 -7.13 12.47 4.00
CA ARG A 36 -6.77 11.44 3.02
C ARG A 36 -6.89 10.03 3.57
N LEU A 37 -6.61 9.83 4.86
CA LEU A 37 -6.69 8.52 5.50
C LEU A 37 -8.13 8.07 5.75
N ALA A 38 -9.07 9.01 5.89
CA ALA A 38 -10.48 8.69 6.13
C ALA A 38 -11.08 7.80 5.02
N ASP A 39 -10.67 8.01 3.77
CA ASP A 39 -11.14 7.29 2.59
C ASP A 39 -10.12 6.26 2.05
N ALA A 40 -8.94 6.15 2.68
CA ALA A 40 -7.88 5.28 2.19
C ALA A 40 -8.12 3.81 2.53
N GLU A 41 -7.81 2.93 1.60
CA GLU A 41 -7.66 1.52 1.90
C GLU A 41 -6.33 1.29 2.61
N LEU A 42 -6.40 0.88 3.88
CA LEU A 42 -5.24 0.60 4.72
C LEU A 42 -5.10 -0.90 4.95
N TYR A 43 -3.86 -1.33 5.05
CA TYR A 43 -3.45 -2.69 5.38
C TYR A 43 -2.65 -2.65 6.68
N PHE A 44 -2.94 -3.58 7.58
CA PHE A 44 -2.21 -3.75 8.82
C PHE A 44 -1.49 -5.10 8.85
N ALA A 45 -0.24 -5.09 9.26
CA ALA A 45 0.55 -6.28 9.52
C ALA A 45 1.17 -6.20 10.91
N TRP A 46 1.32 -7.34 11.55
CA TRP A 46 1.97 -7.53 12.85
C TRP A 46 2.87 -8.74 12.80
N GLU A 47 4.03 -8.61 13.42
CA GLU A 47 4.98 -9.69 13.63
C GLU A 47 5.48 -9.65 15.08
N GLY A 48 5.53 -10.82 15.72
CA GLY A 48 5.94 -11.00 17.10
C GLY A 48 4.81 -11.39 18.04
N PRO A 49 5.15 -11.59 19.33
CA PRO A 49 4.19 -11.95 20.38
C PRO A 49 3.18 -10.83 20.63
N LEU A 50 1.99 -11.18 21.12
CA LEU A 50 0.97 -10.23 21.56
C LEU A 50 1.11 -9.82 23.03
N THR A 51 2.15 -10.30 23.72
CA THR A 51 2.42 -9.96 25.11
C THR A 51 2.92 -8.51 25.22
N PRO A 52 2.30 -7.68 26.07
CA PRO A 52 2.79 -6.30 26.29
C PRO A 52 4.27 -6.26 26.66
N GLY A 53 5.04 -5.35 26.06
CA GLY A 53 6.47 -5.20 26.26
C GLY A 53 7.37 -6.20 25.51
N ALA A 54 6.80 -7.21 24.85
CA ALA A 54 7.57 -8.08 23.99
C ALA A 54 8.01 -7.35 22.69
N ARG A 55 9.15 -7.79 22.15
CA ARG A 55 9.65 -7.28 20.88
C ARG A 55 8.66 -7.59 19.75
N HIS A 56 8.40 -6.60 18.92
CA HIS A 56 7.44 -6.73 17.84
C HIS A 56 7.72 -5.74 16.71
N TYR A 57 7.13 -6.03 15.58
CA TYR A 57 7.06 -5.14 14.44
C TYR A 57 5.60 -4.97 14.03
N TYR A 58 5.23 -3.77 13.60
CA TYR A 58 4.00 -3.57 12.86
C TYR A 58 4.15 -2.60 11.71
N ARG A 59 3.24 -2.75 10.74
CA ARG A 59 3.14 -1.89 9.58
C ARG A 59 1.69 -1.48 9.34
N VAL A 60 1.49 -0.20 9.06
CA VAL A 60 0.28 0.33 8.43
C VAL A 60 0.66 0.83 7.06
N GLN A 61 0.04 0.31 6.03
CA GLN A 61 0.35 0.64 4.64
C GLN A 61 -0.92 0.99 3.88
N GLY A 62 -0.90 2.11 3.18
CA GLY A 62 -1.88 2.55 2.20
C GLY A 62 -1.20 2.87 0.87
N ASP A 63 -1.97 3.45 -0.03
CA ASP A 63 -1.51 3.85 -1.35
C ASP A 63 -0.41 4.95 -1.30
N ASP A 64 -0.55 5.91 -0.38
CA ASP A 64 0.41 7.00 -0.14
C ASP A 64 0.72 7.16 1.35
N LEU A 65 0.77 6.07 2.10
CA LEU A 65 1.14 6.04 3.50
C LEU A 65 1.90 4.77 3.81
N LEU A 66 3.02 4.92 4.51
CA LEU A 66 3.73 3.82 5.16
C LEU A 66 4.10 4.26 6.58
N ILE A 67 3.59 3.51 7.56
CA ILE A 67 4.00 3.61 8.95
C ILE A 67 4.62 2.28 9.34
N GLU A 68 5.78 2.33 9.99
CA GLU A 68 6.42 1.14 10.56
C GLU A 68 6.90 1.44 11.97
N TYR A 69 6.85 0.42 12.80
CA TYR A 69 7.42 0.41 14.14
C TYR A 69 8.15 -0.92 14.35
N ASP A 70 9.36 -0.84 14.83
CA ASP A 70 10.24 -1.99 15.00
C ASP A 70 11.00 -1.92 16.32
N THR A 71 10.88 -2.97 17.14
CA THR A 71 11.65 -3.20 18.36
C THR A 71 12.29 -4.58 18.36
N THR A 72 12.46 -5.21 17.18
CA THR A 72 12.87 -6.61 17.07
C THR A 72 14.33 -6.84 17.44
N ASP A 73 15.19 -5.83 17.27
CA ASP A 73 16.61 -5.94 17.59
C ASP A 73 16.84 -5.91 19.11
N ASP A 74 16.45 -4.82 19.77
CA ASP A 74 16.52 -4.65 21.23
C ASP A 74 15.21 -4.05 21.73
N GLY A 75 14.57 -4.68 22.73
CA GLY A 75 13.30 -4.20 23.29
C GLY A 75 13.33 -2.78 23.86
N ASN A 76 14.51 -2.22 24.09
CA ASN A 76 14.72 -0.82 24.49
C ASN A 76 15.13 0.11 23.34
N HIS A 77 15.19 -0.41 22.11
CA HIS A 77 15.56 0.30 20.90
C HIS A 77 14.42 0.20 19.88
N ALA A 78 13.72 1.33 19.67
CA ALA A 78 12.60 1.39 18.78
C ALA A 78 12.91 2.26 17.56
N HIS A 79 12.66 1.74 16.37
CA HIS A 79 12.64 2.50 15.13
C HIS A 79 11.22 2.80 14.71
N THR A 80 10.99 3.99 14.21
CA THR A 80 9.70 4.38 13.63
C THR A 80 9.91 5.01 12.27
N VAL A 81 9.05 4.67 11.32
CA VAL A 81 9.04 5.20 9.96
C VAL A 81 7.66 5.80 9.70
N LEU A 82 7.64 7.00 9.14
CA LEU A 82 6.46 7.60 8.53
C LEU A 82 6.87 8.09 7.14
N ARG A 83 6.29 7.52 6.09
CA ARG A 83 6.60 7.86 4.71
C ARG A 83 5.36 8.05 3.86
N ARG A 84 5.54 8.82 2.80
CA ARG A 84 4.59 8.95 1.69
C ARG A 84 5.26 8.44 0.41
N PRO A 85 5.12 7.14 0.09
CA PRO A 85 5.89 6.49 -0.98
C PRO A 85 5.80 7.18 -2.34
N ARG A 86 4.65 7.82 -2.64
CA ARG A 86 4.44 8.54 -3.91
C ARG A 86 5.08 9.92 -3.99
N SER A 87 5.45 10.51 -2.84
CA SER A 87 5.96 11.89 -2.78
C SER A 87 7.25 12.04 -1.99
N ASP A 88 7.69 10.98 -1.31
CA ASP A 88 8.98 10.95 -0.65
C ASP A 88 10.09 10.86 -1.70
N TYR A 89 11.12 11.68 -1.55
CA TYR A 89 12.27 11.71 -2.47
C TYR A 89 11.90 11.95 -3.95
N GLY A 90 10.68 12.37 -4.21
CA GLY A 90 10.21 12.79 -5.53
C GLY A 90 9.58 11.71 -6.40
N ASP A 91 9.89 10.41 -6.20
CA ASP A 91 9.42 9.35 -7.11
C ASP A 91 9.07 8.04 -6.39
N ASP A 92 7.97 7.41 -6.82
CA ASP A 92 7.70 6.01 -6.53
C ASP A 92 8.43 5.12 -7.56
N VAL A 93 9.71 4.85 -7.28
CA VAL A 93 10.59 4.08 -8.17
C VAL A 93 10.06 2.66 -8.40
N LEU A 94 9.41 2.06 -7.39
CA LEU A 94 8.87 0.71 -7.50
C LEU A 94 7.66 0.66 -8.41
N ALA A 95 6.70 1.56 -8.25
CA ALA A 95 5.55 1.66 -9.16
C ALA A 95 5.99 1.98 -10.60
N ALA A 96 7.00 2.85 -10.77
CA ALA A 96 7.57 3.15 -12.07
C ALA A 96 8.25 1.93 -12.71
N HIS A 97 8.93 1.09 -11.94
CA HIS A 97 9.51 -0.15 -12.41
C HIS A 97 8.42 -1.14 -12.84
N TYR A 98 7.42 -1.40 -11.99
CA TYR A 98 6.32 -2.30 -12.33
C TYR A 98 5.56 -1.87 -13.58
N SER A 99 5.34 -0.58 -13.74
CA SER A 99 4.66 -0.04 -14.92
C SER A 99 5.46 -0.28 -16.22
N ARG A 100 6.79 -0.21 -16.15
CA ARG A 100 7.68 -0.42 -17.29
C ARG A 100 7.84 -1.89 -17.64
N GLU A 101 8.09 -2.73 -16.65
CA GLU A 101 8.46 -4.14 -16.90
C GLU A 101 7.24 -5.07 -17.02
N HIS A 102 6.14 -4.75 -16.33
CA HIS A 102 4.95 -5.61 -16.25
C HIS A 102 3.69 -4.99 -16.86
N GLY A 103 3.70 -3.69 -17.18
CA GLY A 103 2.58 -2.99 -17.83
C GLY A 103 2.39 -3.33 -19.30
N SER A 104 3.40 -3.88 -19.98
CA SER A 104 3.38 -4.17 -21.43
C SER A 104 2.66 -5.47 -21.81
N SER A 105 2.25 -6.30 -20.85
CA SER A 105 1.70 -7.65 -21.11
C SER A 105 0.22 -7.67 -21.52
N LYS A 106 -0.48 -6.53 -21.63
CA LYS A 106 -1.91 -6.46 -22.01
C LYS A 106 -2.21 -5.90 -23.40
N ARG A 107 -1.21 -5.71 -24.26
CA ARG A 107 -1.47 -5.29 -25.65
C ARG A 107 -0.94 -6.31 -26.67
N GLY A 108 -1.50 -7.50 -26.70
CA GLY A 108 -1.12 -8.53 -27.65
C GLY A 108 -2.23 -9.55 -27.92
N GLY A 109 -3.47 -9.07 -28.06
CA GLY A 109 -4.62 -9.89 -28.40
C GLY A 109 -5.50 -9.22 -29.45
N ALA A 110 -4.91 -8.66 -30.51
CA ALA A 110 -5.66 -8.26 -31.69
C ALA A 110 -5.89 -9.51 -32.55
N GLY A 111 -7.14 -9.91 -32.65
CA GLY A 111 -7.61 -11.10 -33.33
C GLY A 111 -7.11 -11.22 -34.78
N ARG A 112 -6.65 -12.39 -35.14
CA ARG A 112 -6.66 -12.85 -36.52
C ARG A 112 -8.12 -13.12 -36.85
N GLY A 113 -8.70 -12.28 -37.73
CA GLY A 113 -9.97 -12.54 -38.39
C GLY A 113 -9.89 -13.81 -39.25
N PRO A 114 -11.02 -14.48 -39.48
CA PRO A 114 -11.06 -15.73 -40.24
C PRO A 114 -10.64 -15.46 -41.69
N VAL A 115 -9.70 -16.28 -42.16
CA VAL A 115 -9.31 -16.34 -43.58
C VAL A 115 -10.46 -16.95 -44.34
N ALA A 116 -11.00 -16.22 -45.34
CA ALA A 116 -11.99 -16.73 -46.26
C ALA A 116 -11.35 -17.81 -47.16
N PRO A 117 -12.07 -18.90 -47.49
CA PRO A 117 -11.57 -19.93 -48.41
C PRO A 117 -11.51 -19.39 -49.85
N ALA A 118 -10.42 -19.73 -50.53
CA ALA A 118 -10.22 -19.41 -51.94
C ALA A 118 -11.27 -20.14 -52.84
N ALA A 119 -11.86 -19.41 -53.77
CA ALA A 119 -12.74 -19.98 -54.80
C ALA A 119 -11.93 -20.82 -55.79
N GLU A 120 -12.39 -22.05 -56.06
CA GLU A 120 -11.89 -22.91 -57.14
C GLU A 120 -12.32 -22.36 -58.51
N PRO A 121 -11.49 -22.45 -59.52
CA PRO A 121 -11.88 -22.09 -60.90
C PRO A 121 -12.69 -23.24 -61.56
N ALA A 122 -13.83 -22.88 -62.16
CA ALA A 122 -14.64 -23.75 -62.96
C ALA A 122 -13.92 -24.09 -64.27
N GLN A 123 -13.97 -25.41 -64.64
CA GLN A 123 -13.76 -25.87 -65.95
C GLN A 123 -15.07 -25.98 -66.73
#